data_4e57a5d65628553d318d32c7ff9181ed
#
_entry.id   4e57a5d65628553d318d32c7ff9181ed
#
_cell.length_a   1.000
_cell.length_b   1.000
_cell.length_c   1.000
_cell.angle_alpha   90.00
_cell.angle_beta   90.00
_cell.angle_gamma   90.00
#
_symmetry.space_group_name_H-M   'P 1'
#
loop_
_entity.id
_entity.type
_entity.pdbx_description
1 polymer ?
#
loop_
_entity_poly.entity_id
_entity_poly.type
_entity_poly.pdbx_seq_one_letter_code
_entity_poly.pdbx_strand_id
1 'polypeptide(L)'
;MALSIRPAEDRDADAVAALANLVGERVTGGSSAMTPEIVLRDVLTSDTELRALVAELDGRVAGMALHLFAYETAYAQRGRYLQDIAVFPWARRRGVARALI
;
A
#
# COMPACT_ATOMS: atom_id res chain seq x y z
N MET A 1 15.01 -16.11 -2.66
CA MET A 1 14.21 -14.88 -2.59
C MET A 1 13.17 -15.04 -1.50
N ALA A 2 13.22 -14.23 -0.47
CA ALA A 2 12.29 -14.29 0.66
C ALA A 2 11.28 -13.14 0.56
N LEU A 3 10.05 -13.49 0.23
CA LEU A 3 8.93 -12.54 0.12
C LEU A 3 7.97 -12.74 1.29
N SER A 4 7.68 -11.69 2.03
CA SER A 4 6.72 -11.72 3.13
C SER A 4 5.78 -10.52 3.07
N ILE A 5 4.56 -10.71 3.54
CA ILE A 5 3.54 -9.67 3.60
C ILE A 5 3.21 -9.42 5.07
N ARG A 6 3.14 -8.16 5.45
CA ARG A 6 2.79 -7.77 6.82
C ARG A 6 2.09 -6.42 6.84
N PRO A 7 1.37 -6.10 7.93
CA PRO A 7 0.85 -4.75 8.10
C PRO A 7 1.99 -3.72 8.11
N ALA A 8 1.75 -2.55 7.52
CA ALA A 8 2.71 -1.46 7.57
C ALA A 8 2.82 -0.91 8.99
N GLU A 9 4.02 -0.49 9.35
CA GLU A 9 4.34 0.09 10.65
C GLU A 9 4.87 1.52 10.44
N ASP A 10 5.02 2.28 11.51
CA ASP A 10 5.51 3.66 11.44
C ASP A 10 6.87 3.75 10.74
N ARG A 11 7.72 2.77 10.92
CA ARG A 11 9.04 2.70 10.26
C ARG A 11 8.95 2.58 8.75
N ASP A 12 7.77 2.25 8.23
CA ASP A 12 7.54 2.09 6.79
C ASP A 12 7.04 3.38 6.14
N ALA A 13 6.87 4.46 6.88
CA ALA A 13 6.24 5.67 6.37
C ALA A 13 6.95 6.24 5.13
N ASP A 14 8.28 6.22 5.10
CA ASP A 14 9.03 6.68 3.93
C ASP A 14 8.73 5.84 2.70
N ALA A 15 8.75 4.52 2.84
CA ALA A 15 8.50 3.61 1.73
C ALA A 15 7.06 3.71 1.24
N VAL A 16 6.10 3.80 2.16
CA VAL A 16 4.68 3.95 1.81
C VAL A 16 4.44 5.26 1.08
N ALA A 17 5.05 6.36 1.54
CA ALA A 17 4.94 7.65 0.87
C ALA A 17 5.50 7.57 -0.56
N ALA A 18 6.67 6.97 -0.74
CA ALA A 18 7.29 6.82 -2.05
C ALA A 18 6.42 5.97 -2.99
N LEU A 19 5.87 4.87 -2.48
CA LEU A 19 4.98 4.00 -3.27
C LEU A 19 3.67 4.70 -3.62
N ALA A 20 3.09 5.44 -2.68
CA ALA A 20 1.88 6.22 -2.93
C ALA A 20 2.12 7.26 -4.02
N ASN A 21 3.30 7.89 -4.03
CA ASN A 21 3.64 8.87 -5.05
C ASN A 21 3.78 8.23 -6.44
N LEU A 22 4.22 6.99 -6.54
CA LEU A 22 4.22 6.29 -7.84
C LEU A 22 2.80 6.17 -8.40
N VAL A 23 1.82 5.87 -7.55
CA VAL A 23 0.42 5.82 -7.96
C VAL A 23 -0.07 7.22 -8.33
N GLY A 24 0.21 8.21 -7.49
CA GLY A 24 -0.22 9.59 -7.70
C GLY A 24 0.32 10.19 -9.00
N GLU A 25 1.58 9.94 -9.30
CA GLU A 25 2.21 10.41 -10.54
C GLU A 25 1.52 9.81 -11.78
N ARG A 26 1.13 8.55 -11.69
CA ARG A 26 0.44 7.87 -12.79
C ARG A 26 -0.94 8.48 -13.04
N VAL A 27 -1.64 8.88 -11.97
CA VAL A 27 -2.98 9.47 -12.04
C VAL A 27 -2.93 10.93 -12.46
N THR A 28 -2.02 11.71 -11.88
CA THR A 28 -1.96 13.16 -12.10
C THR A 28 -1.07 13.57 -13.27
N GLY A 29 -0.24 12.66 -13.76
CA GLY A 29 0.68 12.93 -14.85
C GLY A 29 1.95 13.65 -14.44
N GLY A 30 2.19 13.86 -13.16
CA GLY A 30 3.40 14.57 -12.79
C GLY A 30 3.73 14.56 -11.33
N SER A 31 3.00 15.28 -10.50
CA SER A 31 3.36 15.46 -9.11
C SER A 31 2.41 14.75 -8.17
N SER A 32 2.93 14.36 -7.03
CA SER A 32 2.15 13.81 -5.96
C SER A 32 2.63 14.41 -4.64
N ALA A 33 1.71 14.57 -3.70
CA ALA A 33 1.95 15.33 -2.48
C ALA A 33 2.16 14.45 -1.25
N MET A 34 2.29 13.13 -1.40
CA MET A 34 2.41 12.24 -0.25
C MET A 34 3.77 12.39 0.42
N THR A 35 3.76 12.59 1.72
CA THR A 35 4.97 12.66 2.55
C THR A 35 4.89 11.62 3.66
N PRO A 36 6.03 11.25 4.28
CA PRO A 36 5.99 10.36 5.44
C PRO A 36 5.09 10.88 6.56
N GLU A 37 5.08 12.19 6.79
CA GLU A 37 4.23 12.80 7.82
C GLU A 37 2.75 12.64 7.50
N ILE A 38 2.37 12.79 6.25
CA ILE A 38 0.98 12.57 5.81
C ILE A 38 0.61 11.10 5.95
N VAL A 39 1.53 10.19 5.62
CA VAL A 39 1.30 8.76 5.80
C VAL A 39 1.03 8.43 7.27
N LEU A 40 1.83 8.97 8.17
CA LEU A 40 1.63 8.75 9.61
C LEU A 40 0.30 9.33 10.10
N ARG A 41 -0.08 10.50 9.58
CA ARG A 41 -1.31 11.18 9.98
C ARG A 41 -2.56 10.48 9.46
N ASP A 42 -2.55 10.04 8.20
CA ASP A 42 -3.76 9.63 7.50
C ASP A 42 -3.85 8.13 7.22
N VAL A 43 -2.76 7.41 7.19
CA VAL A 43 -2.71 6.01 6.78
C VAL A 43 -2.32 5.08 7.94
N LEU A 44 -1.25 5.41 8.63
CA LEU A 44 -0.72 4.58 9.72
C LEU A 44 -1.22 5.08 11.09
N THR A 45 -2.52 5.29 11.16
CA THR A 45 -3.18 5.76 12.38
C THR A 45 -4.40 4.88 12.65
N SER A 46 -4.83 4.83 13.91
CA SER A 46 -6.04 4.10 14.28
C SER A 46 -7.32 4.83 13.87
N ASP A 47 -7.22 6.11 13.49
CA ASP A 47 -8.37 6.94 13.16
C ASP A 47 -8.78 6.85 11.68
N THR A 48 -8.24 5.89 10.93
CA THR A 48 -8.57 5.73 9.52
C THR A 48 -9.13 4.34 9.26
N GLU A 49 -9.98 4.24 8.23
CA GLU A 49 -10.43 2.95 7.72
C GLU A 49 -9.44 2.33 6.73
N LEU A 50 -8.45 3.09 6.31
CA LEU A 50 -7.38 2.57 5.46
C LEU A 50 -6.54 1.54 6.22
N ARG A 51 -6.14 0.51 5.51
CA ARG A 51 -5.17 -0.47 5.99
C ARG A 51 -4.08 -0.59 4.95
N ALA A 52 -2.85 -0.54 5.41
CA ALA A 52 -1.68 -0.66 4.55
C ALA A 52 -0.99 -1.98 4.83
N LEU A 53 -0.78 -2.76 3.78
CA LEU A 53 0.10 -3.93 3.82
C LEU A 53 1.35 -3.60 3.05
N VAL A 54 2.50 -4.04 3.56
CA VAL A 54 3.75 -3.93 2.82
C VAL A 54 4.28 -5.33 2.51
N ALA A 55 4.94 -5.42 1.37
CA ALA A 55 5.66 -6.61 0.97
C ALA A 55 7.15 -6.37 1.17
N GLU A 56 7.80 -7.25 1.91
CA GLU A 56 9.26 -7.24 2.03
C GLU A 56 9.85 -8.30 1.12
N LEU A 57 10.84 -7.92 0.34
CA LEU A 57 11.61 -8.81 -0.48
C LEU A 57 13.04 -8.78 0.03
N ASP A 58 13.49 -9.89 0.61
CA ASP A 58 14.81 -10.00 1.22
C ASP A 58 15.09 -8.91 2.27
N GLY A 59 14.07 -8.61 3.09
CA GLY A 59 14.20 -7.65 4.19
C GLY A 59 14.01 -6.19 3.80
N ARG A 60 13.70 -5.91 2.54
CA ARG A 60 13.50 -4.55 2.04
C ARG A 60 12.07 -4.37 1.54
N VAL A 61 11.43 -3.26 1.90
CA VAL A 61 10.07 -2.99 1.41
C VAL A 61 10.09 -2.85 -0.10
N ALA A 62 9.34 -3.71 -0.76
CA ALA A 62 9.28 -3.82 -2.22
C ALA A 62 7.99 -3.26 -2.81
N GLY A 63 6.92 -3.29 -2.04
CA GLY A 63 5.62 -2.84 -2.52
C GLY A 63 4.63 -2.67 -1.38
N MET A 64 3.45 -2.17 -1.72
CA MET A 64 2.36 -1.98 -0.76
C MET A 64 1.01 -2.18 -1.41
N ALA A 65 0.01 -2.44 -0.57
CA ALA A 65 -1.40 -2.36 -0.93
C ALA A 65 -2.12 -1.53 0.10
N LEU A 66 -2.96 -0.60 -0.37
CA LEU A 66 -3.88 0.15 0.47
C LEU A 66 -5.28 -0.36 0.23
N HIS A 67 -5.99 -0.73 1.29
CA HIS A 67 -7.35 -1.20 1.16
C HIS A 67 -8.22 -0.63 2.28
N LEU A 68 -9.53 -0.65 2.06
CA LEU A 68 -10.49 -0.18 3.05
C LEU A 68 -11.66 -1.14 3.13
N PHE A 69 -12.42 -0.98 4.22
CA PHE A 69 -13.62 -1.77 4.43
C PHE A 69 -14.65 -1.48 3.34
N ALA A 70 -15.29 -2.53 2.86
CA ALA A 70 -16.41 -2.43 1.93
C ALA A 70 -17.48 -3.44 2.35
N TYR A 71 -18.74 -3.10 2.07
CA TYR A 71 -19.85 -4.01 2.32
C TYR A 71 -20.53 -4.35 1.00
N GLU A 72 -20.60 -5.64 0.68
CA GLU A 72 -21.20 -6.14 -0.54
C GLU A 72 -22.68 -6.43 -0.27
N THR A 73 -23.55 -5.48 -0.57
CA THR A 73 -24.98 -5.58 -0.30
C THR A 73 -25.62 -6.77 -1.00
N ALA A 74 -25.22 -7.02 -2.26
CA ALA A 74 -25.78 -8.11 -3.05
C ALA A 74 -25.54 -9.48 -2.43
N TYR A 75 -24.49 -9.64 -1.65
CA TYR A 75 -24.11 -10.90 -1.03
C TYR A 75 -24.19 -10.89 0.49
N ALA A 76 -24.63 -9.74 1.07
CA ALA A 76 -24.71 -9.55 2.52
C ALA A 76 -23.40 -9.90 3.21
N GLN A 77 -22.28 -9.45 2.65
CA GLN A 77 -20.95 -9.80 3.13
C GLN A 77 -20.08 -8.58 3.35
N ARG A 78 -19.23 -8.68 4.36
CA ARG A 78 -18.13 -7.74 4.55
C ARG A 78 -17.02 -8.08 3.57
N GLY A 79 -16.42 -7.05 3.02
CA GLY A 79 -15.31 -7.19 2.10
C GLY A 79 -14.28 -6.10 2.27
N ARG A 80 -13.31 -6.11 1.38
CA ARG A 80 -12.27 -5.09 1.34
C ARG A 80 -12.16 -4.56 -0.08
N TYR A 81 -12.02 -3.25 -0.20
CA TYR A 81 -11.77 -2.60 -1.48
C TYR A 81 -10.27 -2.32 -1.58
N LEU A 82 -9.66 -2.85 -2.63
CA LEU A 82 -8.25 -2.55 -2.92
C LEU A 82 -8.21 -1.20 -3.62
N GLN A 83 -7.76 -0.17 -2.89
CA GLN A 83 -7.69 1.17 -3.42
C GLN A 83 -6.46 1.38 -4.29
N ASP A 84 -5.28 1.01 -3.76
CA ASP A 84 -4.01 1.20 -4.44
C ASP A 84 -3.12 -0.01 -4.24
N ILE A 85 -2.35 -0.31 -5.27
CA ILE A 85 -1.28 -1.29 -5.21
C ILE A 85 -0.08 -0.70 -5.97
N ALA A 86 1.09 -0.78 -5.37
CA ALA A 86 2.31 -0.25 -5.97
C ALA A 86 3.49 -1.14 -5.63
N VAL A 87 4.38 -1.29 -6.60
CA VAL A 87 5.62 -2.06 -6.44
C VAL A 87 6.76 -1.20 -6.97
N PHE A 88 7.84 -1.09 -6.19
CA PHE A 88 9.01 -0.37 -6.65
C PHE A 88 9.56 -0.99 -7.95
N PRO A 89 10.10 -0.17 -8.87
CA PRO A 89 10.60 -0.69 -10.15
C PRO A 89 11.63 -1.82 -10.00
N TRP A 90 12.51 -1.73 -8.99
CA TRP A 90 13.54 -2.75 -8.77
C TRP A 90 12.96 -4.11 -8.37
N ALA A 91 11.72 -4.15 -7.90
CA ALA A 91 11.08 -5.38 -7.39
C ALA A 91 10.00 -5.93 -8.33
N ARG A 92 9.79 -5.31 -9.48
CA ARG A 92 8.75 -5.75 -10.42
C ARG A 92 9.10 -7.09 -11.05
N ARG A 93 8.06 -7.82 -11.49
CA ARG A 93 8.15 -9.13 -12.12
C ARG A 93 8.69 -10.22 -11.18
N ARG A 94 8.49 -10.05 -9.87
CA ARG A 94 8.91 -11.03 -8.86
C ARG A 94 7.73 -11.54 -8.04
N GLY A 95 6.48 -11.31 -8.52
CA GLY A 95 5.29 -11.79 -7.84
C GLY A 95 4.86 -10.95 -6.63
N VAL A 96 5.43 -9.77 -6.43
CA VAL A 96 5.11 -8.92 -5.27
C VAL A 96 3.67 -8.46 -5.31
N ALA A 97 3.20 -7.94 -6.44
CA ALA A 97 1.82 -7.47 -6.57
C ALA A 97 0.83 -8.61 -6.36
N ARG A 98 1.11 -9.78 -6.92
CA ARG A 98 0.25 -10.96 -6.74
C ARG A 98 0.14 -11.35 -5.27
N ALA A 99 1.26 -11.27 -4.55
CA ALA A 99 1.28 -11.61 -3.13
C ALA A 99 0.49 -10.61 -2.27
N LEU A 100 0.41 -9.35 -2.70
CA LEU A 100 -0.32 -8.30 -1.99
C LEU A 100 -1.83 -8.37 -2.19
N ILE A 101 -2.29 -9.09 -3.19
CA ILE A 101 -3.72 -9.30 -3.44
C ILE A 101 -4.19 -10.54 -2.65
#